data_b3af7b56e1c66c4660eaa97fae6c72f2
#
_entry.id   b3af7b56e1c66c4660eaa97fae6c72f2
#
_cell.length_a   1.000
_cell.length_b   1.000
_cell.length_c   1.000
_cell.angle_alpha   90.00
_cell.angle_beta   90.00
_cell.angle_gamma   90.00
#
_symmetry.space_group_name_H-M   'P 1'
#
loop_
_entity.id
_entity.type
_entity.pdbx_description
1 polymer ?
#
loop_
_entity_poly.entity_id
_entity_poly.type
_entity_poly.pdbx_seq_one_letter_code
_entity_poly.pdbx_strand_id
1 'polypeptide(L)'
;MEQETVLVPEELVGVRLDKVLSELFSDLSRSYIQQLIKDQQVLINGKNEKANYKCRLNDQIDITIPEPEALDVVPEEMDLDIVHEDDYVIVVNKPSGMVVHPAPGSMSGTLVNGLMAQAKNLSGINGVLRPGIVHRIDKDTSGLLMVAKNDLAHESLVNQLVEKTVTRRYIALVHGVIPHDNGTIDAPIGRDPKDRKKMTVIEGGKHAVTNFKVLRRFKDFTLIECRLETGRTHQIRVHMKYIGYPLAGDPQYGPRKTIGGEHGQFLHAAILGFDHPKTGEYLEFSTPLPSYFEEALESLENLG
;
A
#
# COMPACT_ATOMS: atom_id res chain seq x y z
N MET A 1 -2.06 27.94 -6.20
CA MET A 1 -1.45 28.33 -4.88
C MET A 1 -2.56 28.89 -4.04
N GLU A 2 -2.97 28.18 -3.00
CA GLU A 2 -4.04 28.56 -2.09
C GLU A 2 -3.42 29.09 -0.79
N GLN A 3 -3.86 30.28 -0.37
CA GLN A 3 -3.40 30.89 0.89
C GLN A 3 -4.58 31.04 1.83
N GLU A 4 -4.44 30.54 3.03
CA GLU A 4 -5.44 30.68 4.08
C GLU A 4 -4.81 31.26 5.35
N THR A 5 -5.59 32.05 6.04
CA THR A 5 -5.23 32.64 7.34
C THR A 5 -6.26 32.20 8.36
N VAL A 6 -5.82 31.55 9.43
CA VAL A 6 -6.68 31.11 10.52
C VAL A 6 -6.16 31.57 11.88
N LEU A 7 -7.07 31.84 12.81
CA LEU A 7 -6.69 32.11 14.21
C LEU A 7 -6.79 30.81 15.02
N VAL A 8 -5.87 30.63 15.93
CA VAL A 8 -5.89 29.46 16.85
C VAL A 8 -7.13 29.54 17.74
N PRO A 9 -8.05 28.56 17.64
CA PRO A 9 -9.23 28.50 18.51
C PRO A 9 -8.84 28.30 19.97
N GLU A 10 -9.67 28.74 20.90
CA GLU A 10 -9.41 28.70 22.35
C GLU A 10 -9.17 27.27 22.83
N GLU A 11 -9.91 26.29 22.30
CA GLU A 11 -9.81 24.86 22.61
C GLU A 11 -8.50 24.21 22.14
N LEU A 12 -7.76 24.84 21.22
CA LEU A 12 -6.48 24.35 20.70
C LEU A 12 -5.25 25.07 21.26
N VAL A 13 -5.46 25.96 22.23
CA VAL A 13 -4.34 26.63 22.92
C VAL A 13 -3.48 25.62 23.67
N GLY A 14 -2.17 25.74 23.52
CA GLY A 14 -1.17 24.81 24.10
C GLY A 14 -1.00 23.49 23.32
N VAL A 15 -1.79 23.27 22.27
CA VAL A 15 -1.64 22.14 21.36
C VAL A 15 -0.49 22.41 20.38
N ARG A 16 0.15 21.37 19.90
CA ARG A 16 1.25 21.47 18.90
C ARG A 16 0.71 21.95 17.57
N LEU A 17 1.47 22.79 16.87
CA LEU A 17 1.14 23.34 15.56
C LEU A 17 0.72 22.27 14.54
N ASP A 18 1.47 21.16 14.45
CA ASP A 18 1.15 20.07 13.52
C ASP A 18 -0.19 19.39 13.82
N LYS A 19 -0.63 19.40 15.09
CA LYS A 19 -1.95 18.89 15.48
C LYS A 19 -3.06 19.91 15.25
N VAL A 20 -2.83 21.18 15.60
CA VAL A 20 -3.78 22.28 15.35
C VAL A 20 -4.13 22.31 13.86
N LEU A 21 -3.13 22.29 12.98
CA LEU A 21 -3.36 22.27 11.54
C LEU A 21 -4.10 21.02 11.07
N SER A 22 -3.82 19.84 11.65
CA SER A 22 -4.56 18.60 11.29
C SER A 22 -6.03 18.63 11.68
N GLU A 23 -6.40 19.40 12.69
CA GLU A 23 -7.81 19.60 13.09
C GLU A 23 -8.51 20.65 12.25
N LEU A 24 -7.80 21.75 11.92
CA LEU A 24 -8.37 22.85 11.12
C LEU A 24 -8.46 22.50 9.63
N PHE A 25 -7.54 21.68 9.12
CA PHE A 25 -7.44 21.25 7.72
C PHE A 25 -7.57 19.73 7.63
N SER A 26 -8.77 19.22 7.87
CA SER A 26 -9.06 17.78 7.96
C SER A 26 -8.84 17.00 6.66
N ASP A 27 -8.80 17.70 5.53
CA ASP A 27 -8.48 17.18 4.18
C ASP A 27 -6.97 17.00 3.95
N LEU A 28 -6.11 17.63 4.78
CA LEU A 28 -4.67 17.50 4.68
C LEU A 28 -4.14 16.40 5.60
N SER A 29 -3.30 15.51 5.06
CA SER A 29 -2.65 14.51 5.89
C SER A 29 -1.61 15.16 6.83
N ARG A 30 -1.46 14.61 8.03
CA ARG A 30 -0.48 15.12 9.02
C ARG A 30 0.96 15.13 8.50
N SER A 31 1.34 14.15 7.67
CA SER A 31 2.66 14.12 7.04
C SER A 31 2.84 15.25 6.03
N TYR A 32 1.80 15.61 5.30
CA TYR A 32 1.85 16.74 4.38
C TYR A 32 1.92 18.08 5.14
N ILE A 33 1.16 18.24 6.22
CA ILE A 33 1.26 19.41 7.11
C ILE A 33 2.66 19.57 7.67
N GLN A 34 3.30 18.50 8.14
CA GLN A 34 4.68 18.55 8.61
C GLN A 34 5.68 18.94 7.51
N GLN A 35 5.41 18.53 6.27
CA GLN A 35 6.22 18.95 5.13
C GLN A 35 6.01 20.44 4.83
N LEU A 36 4.77 20.93 4.82
CA LEU A 36 4.49 22.36 4.66
C LEU A 36 5.18 23.24 5.71
N ILE A 37 5.18 22.81 6.97
CA ILE A 37 5.90 23.51 8.04
C ILE A 37 7.41 23.51 7.77
N LYS A 38 7.99 22.38 7.38
CA LYS A 38 9.40 22.24 7.06
C LYS A 38 9.82 23.10 5.87
N ASP A 39 8.95 23.20 4.85
CA ASP A 39 9.15 23.98 3.63
C ASP A 39 8.81 25.46 3.81
N GLN A 40 8.59 25.89 5.08
CA GLN A 40 8.29 27.27 5.45
C GLN A 40 7.01 27.84 4.82
N GLN A 41 6.09 26.95 4.46
CA GLN A 41 4.77 27.31 3.93
C GLN A 41 3.73 27.63 5.03
N VAL A 42 4.15 27.56 6.30
CA VAL A 42 3.32 27.89 7.46
C VAL A 42 4.04 28.92 8.31
N LEU A 43 3.38 30.05 8.54
CA LEU A 43 3.87 31.13 9.39
C LEU A 43 2.95 31.30 10.60
N ILE A 44 3.54 31.54 11.77
CA ILE A 44 2.82 31.95 12.97
C ILE A 44 3.16 33.40 13.26
N ASN A 45 2.16 34.27 13.23
CA ASN A 45 2.38 35.73 13.40
C ASN A 45 3.50 36.26 12.48
N GLY A 46 3.54 35.76 11.22
CA GLY A 46 4.55 36.11 10.22
C GLY A 46 5.94 35.47 10.41
N LYS A 47 6.10 34.49 11.32
CA LYS A 47 7.38 33.82 11.58
C LYS A 47 7.31 32.31 11.37
N ASN A 48 8.42 31.74 10.90
CA ASN A 48 8.54 30.28 10.82
C ASN A 48 8.69 29.67 12.20
N GLU A 49 7.87 28.65 12.48
CA GLU A 49 7.91 27.87 13.71
C GLU A 49 8.06 26.39 13.41
N LYS A 50 8.50 25.60 14.42
CA LYS A 50 8.64 24.16 14.29
C LYS A 50 7.30 23.47 14.49
N ALA A 51 7.13 22.27 13.93
CA ALA A 51 5.92 21.46 14.06
C ALA A 51 5.48 21.19 15.52
N ASN A 52 6.40 21.21 16.47
CA ASN A 52 6.14 21.05 17.90
C ASN A 52 5.88 22.36 18.65
N TYR A 53 5.83 23.50 17.96
CA TYR A 53 5.44 24.79 18.55
C TYR A 53 4.11 24.66 19.26
N LYS A 54 4.02 25.20 20.49
CA LYS A 54 2.78 25.23 21.28
C LYS A 54 2.00 26.49 20.94
N CYS A 55 0.89 26.30 20.22
CA CYS A 55 0.06 27.44 19.78
C CYS A 55 -0.52 28.20 20.98
N ARG A 56 -0.59 29.52 20.87
CA ARG A 56 -1.11 30.45 21.89
C ARG A 56 -2.43 31.02 21.45
N LEU A 57 -3.18 31.55 22.39
CA LEU A 57 -4.42 32.24 22.08
C LEU A 57 -4.13 33.45 21.15
N ASN A 58 -4.95 33.59 20.11
CA ASN A 58 -4.83 34.60 19.06
C ASN A 58 -3.57 34.50 18.18
N ASP A 59 -2.83 33.39 18.22
CA ASP A 59 -1.83 33.14 17.20
C ASP A 59 -2.52 33.09 15.83
N GLN A 60 -2.02 33.90 14.90
CA GLN A 60 -2.45 33.88 13.51
C GLN A 60 -1.57 32.90 12.75
N ILE A 61 -2.20 31.92 12.10
CA ILE A 61 -1.54 30.94 11.25
C ILE A 61 -1.82 31.31 9.79
N ASP A 62 -0.78 31.63 9.06
CA ASP A 62 -0.83 31.81 7.61
C ASP A 62 -0.27 30.54 6.96
N ILE A 63 -1.10 29.82 6.23
CA ILE A 63 -0.73 28.60 5.51
C ILE A 63 -0.81 28.84 4.00
N THR A 64 0.26 28.52 3.30
CA THR A 64 0.31 28.49 1.84
C THR A 64 0.32 27.05 1.39
N ILE A 65 -0.72 26.62 0.68
CA ILE A 65 -0.80 25.30 0.06
C ILE A 65 -0.32 25.47 -1.38
N PRO A 66 0.90 24.99 -1.71
CA PRO A 66 1.36 25.01 -3.09
C PRO A 66 0.40 24.22 -3.98
N GLU A 67 0.18 24.69 -5.19
CA GLU A 67 -0.39 23.80 -6.19
C GLU A 67 0.49 22.52 -6.26
N PRO A 68 -0.12 21.33 -6.37
CA PRO A 68 0.66 20.12 -6.52
C PRO A 68 1.68 20.33 -7.64
N GLU A 69 2.97 20.31 -7.32
CA GLU A 69 3.98 20.16 -8.38
C GLU A 69 3.61 18.89 -9.12
N ALA A 70 3.28 19.04 -10.39
CA ALA A 70 3.17 17.91 -11.29
C ALA A 70 4.54 17.25 -11.26
N LEU A 71 4.71 16.22 -10.42
CA LEU A 71 5.72 15.23 -10.72
C LEU A 71 5.28 14.68 -12.07
N ASP A 72 5.99 15.08 -13.11
CA ASP A 72 5.78 14.54 -14.45
C ASP A 72 6.07 13.04 -14.40
N VAL A 73 5.04 12.29 -14.02
CA VAL A 73 5.06 10.84 -14.25
C VAL A 73 5.01 10.69 -15.75
N VAL A 74 6.14 10.42 -16.34
CA VAL A 74 6.26 10.27 -17.78
C VAL A 74 5.54 8.99 -18.18
N PRO A 75 4.53 9.05 -19.06
CA PRO A 75 3.92 7.86 -19.62
C PRO A 75 4.96 7.01 -20.35
N GLU A 76 4.99 5.72 -20.07
CA GLU A 76 5.91 4.77 -20.71
C GLU A 76 5.11 3.65 -21.37
N GLU A 77 5.34 3.41 -22.66
CA GLU A 77 4.75 2.25 -23.33
C GLU A 77 5.36 0.97 -22.76
N MET A 78 4.52 0.13 -22.19
CA MET A 78 4.89 -1.19 -21.69
C MET A 78 3.73 -2.16 -21.82
N ASP A 79 4.05 -3.43 -21.94
CA ASP A 79 3.06 -4.50 -22.03
C ASP A 79 2.53 -4.81 -20.63
N LEU A 80 1.33 -4.30 -20.33
CA LEU A 80 0.62 -4.56 -19.08
C LEU A 80 -0.43 -5.64 -19.30
N ASP A 81 -0.46 -6.64 -18.44
CA ASP A 81 -1.48 -7.68 -18.42
C ASP A 81 -2.79 -7.11 -17.80
N ILE A 82 -3.64 -6.53 -18.67
CA ILE A 82 -4.94 -5.98 -18.28
C ILE A 82 -5.97 -7.10 -18.26
N VAL A 83 -6.43 -7.47 -17.08
CA VAL A 83 -7.42 -8.53 -16.86
C VAL A 83 -8.84 -8.03 -17.13
N HIS A 84 -9.12 -6.78 -16.78
CA HIS A 84 -10.40 -6.12 -17.02
C HIS A 84 -10.21 -4.61 -17.17
N GLU A 85 -10.98 -4.01 -18.07
CA GLU A 85 -11.07 -2.56 -18.20
C GLU A 85 -12.48 -2.15 -18.63
N ASP A 86 -13.02 -1.14 -17.97
CA ASP A 86 -14.24 -0.44 -18.38
C ASP A 86 -14.07 1.09 -18.18
N ASP A 87 -15.15 1.86 -18.15
CA ASP A 87 -15.08 3.32 -17.98
C ASP A 87 -14.72 3.76 -16.55
N TYR A 88 -14.77 2.86 -15.58
CA TYR A 88 -14.61 3.16 -14.14
C TYR A 88 -13.36 2.53 -13.54
N VAL A 89 -13.02 1.31 -13.93
CA VAL A 89 -11.97 0.53 -13.29
C VAL A 89 -11.07 -0.18 -14.30
N ILE A 90 -9.82 -0.35 -13.92
CA ILE A 90 -8.88 -1.29 -14.55
C ILE A 90 -8.50 -2.32 -13.49
N VAL A 91 -8.46 -3.59 -13.86
CA VAL A 91 -7.83 -4.66 -13.08
C VAL A 91 -6.60 -5.13 -13.85
N VAL A 92 -5.45 -5.04 -13.22
CA VAL A 92 -4.16 -5.38 -13.82
C VAL A 92 -3.48 -6.50 -13.04
N ASN A 93 -2.88 -7.45 -13.74
CA ASN A 93 -2.02 -8.48 -13.16
C ASN A 93 -0.56 -8.00 -13.22
N LYS A 94 -0.09 -7.45 -12.11
CA LYS A 94 1.27 -6.90 -12.03
C LYS A 94 2.32 -8.02 -11.96
N PRO A 95 3.39 -8.00 -12.77
CA PRO A 95 4.49 -8.94 -12.62
C PRO A 95 5.29 -8.68 -11.34
N SER A 96 6.01 -9.71 -10.85
CA SER A 96 7.06 -9.53 -9.84
C SER A 96 8.17 -8.61 -10.39
N GLY A 97 8.81 -7.85 -9.50
CA GLY A 97 9.88 -6.91 -9.85
C GLY A 97 9.42 -5.51 -10.27
N MET A 98 8.13 -5.30 -10.54
CA MET A 98 7.56 -3.99 -10.91
C MET A 98 7.07 -3.22 -9.69
N VAL A 99 7.54 -1.98 -9.55
CA VAL A 99 7.03 -1.03 -8.52
C VAL A 99 5.69 -0.46 -8.99
N VAL A 100 4.74 -0.27 -8.07
CA VAL A 100 3.41 0.25 -8.41
C VAL A 100 3.45 1.72 -8.83
N HIS A 101 4.14 2.57 -8.09
CA HIS A 101 4.19 4.02 -8.35
C HIS A 101 5.60 4.57 -8.14
N PRO A 102 5.96 5.67 -8.83
CA PRO A 102 7.25 6.29 -8.70
C PRO A 102 7.61 6.63 -7.25
N ALA A 103 8.83 6.34 -6.87
CA ALA A 103 9.39 6.63 -5.56
C ALA A 103 10.92 6.88 -5.69
N PRO A 104 11.57 7.52 -4.71
CA PRO A 104 13.03 7.67 -4.73
C PRO A 104 13.74 6.34 -5.00
N GLY A 105 14.51 6.27 -6.09
CA GLY A 105 15.19 5.06 -6.58
C GLY A 105 14.41 4.23 -7.60
N SER A 106 13.17 4.62 -7.97
CA SER A 106 12.35 3.96 -8.99
C SER A 106 11.39 4.97 -9.60
N MET A 107 11.92 5.93 -10.38
CA MET A 107 11.13 7.02 -10.98
C MET A 107 10.51 6.65 -12.33
N SER A 108 10.95 5.55 -12.96
CA SER A 108 10.50 5.04 -14.25
C SER A 108 10.23 3.54 -14.19
N GLY A 109 9.58 2.98 -15.21
CA GLY A 109 9.26 1.56 -15.30
C GLY A 109 8.24 1.09 -14.26
N THR A 110 7.47 2.00 -13.67
CA THR A 110 6.45 1.65 -12.69
C THR A 110 5.11 1.33 -13.36
N LEU A 111 4.23 0.64 -12.64
CA LEU A 111 2.89 0.35 -13.11
C LEU A 111 2.15 1.64 -13.52
N VAL A 112 2.30 2.72 -12.75
CA VAL A 112 1.67 4.02 -13.04
C VAL A 112 2.19 4.62 -14.35
N ASN A 113 3.51 4.52 -14.64
CA ASN A 113 4.06 4.98 -15.92
C ASN A 113 3.36 4.27 -17.10
N GLY A 114 3.18 2.94 -17.02
CA GLY A 114 2.51 2.17 -18.06
C GLY A 114 1.01 2.46 -18.15
N LEU A 115 0.33 2.57 -17.02
CA LEU A 115 -1.11 2.91 -17.01
C LEU A 115 -1.38 4.28 -17.61
N MET A 116 -0.51 5.26 -17.38
CA MET A 116 -0.64 6.59 -17.99
C MET A 116 -0.46 6.60 -19.48
N ALA A 117 0.33 5.68 -20.04
CA ALA A 117 0.46 5.53 -21.47
C ALA A 117 -0.76 4.87 -22.13
N GLN A 118 -1.41 3.93 -21.42
CA GLN A 118 -2.54 3.16 -21.94
C GLN A 118 -3.90 3.79 -21.64
N ALA A 119 -4.09 4.32 -20.43
CA ALA A 119 -5.35 4.89 -19.97
C ALA A 119 -5.38 6.41 -20.13
N LYS A 120 -6.28 6.90 -20.98
CA LYS A 120 -6.43 8.35 -21.24
C LYS A 120 -6.92 9.15 -20.04
N ASN A 121 -7.62 8.50 -19.08
CA ASN A 121 -8.18 9.16 -17.90
C ASN A 121 -7.98 8.25 -16.68
N LEU A 122 -7.12 8.64 -15.77
CA LEU A 122 -7.00 8.04 -14.44
C LEU A 122 -7.51 9.03 -13.39
N SER A 123 -8.03 8.52 -12.24
CA SER A 123 -8.44 9.40 -11.15
C SER A 123 -7.29 10.27 -10.66
N GLY A 124 -7.56 11.57 -10.54
CA GLY A 124 -6.62 12.57 -10.05
C GLY A 124 -6.66 12.80 -8.54
N ILE A 125 -7.53 12.12 -7.77
CA ILE A 125 -7.74 12.39 -6.32
C ILE A 125 -6.46 12.33 -5.50
N ASN A 126 -5.56 11.39 -5.79
CA ASN A 126 -4.25 11.30 -5.13
C ASN A 126 -3.19 12.23 -5.74
N GLY A 127 -3.64 13.20 -6.54
CA GLY A 127 -2.75 14.11 -7.25
C GLY A 127 -1.93 13.40 -8.34
N VAL A 128 -0.95 14.13 -8.85
CA VAL A 128 -0.11 13.71 -9.99
C VAL A 128 0.79 12.52 -9.67
N LEU A 129 1.00 12.23 -8.38
CA LEU A 129 1.95 11.18 -7.94
C LEU A 129 1.42 9.75 -8.03
N ARG A 130 0.11 9.57 -7.91
CA ARG A 130 -0.52 8.25 -7.79
C ARG A 130 -1.87 8.18 -8.50
N PRO A 131 -1.97 8.59 -9.77
CA PRO A 131 -3.25 8.64 -10.45
C PRO A 131 -3.92 7.26 -10.46
N GLY A 132 -5.16 7.22 -9.98
CA GLY A 132 -5.98 6.02 -9.96
C GLY A 132 -5.61 4.94 -8.94
N ILE A 133 -4.50 5.06 -8.23
CA ILE A 133 -4.02 4.04 -7.29
C ILE A 133 -4.78 4.14 -5.96
N VAL A 134 -5.57 3.13 -5.65
CA VAL A 134 -6.35 3.00 -4.41
C VAL A 134 -5.71 2.05 -3.39
N HIS A 135 -4.91 1.10 -3.85
CA HIS A 135 -4.12 0.20 -3.02
C HIS A 135 -2.83 -0.21 -3.74
N ARG A 136 -1.97 -0.92 -3.05
CA ARG A 136 -0.68 -1.34 -3.59
C ARG A 136 -0.27 -2.72 -3.10
N ILE A 137 0.55 -3.40 -3.91
CA ILE A 137 1.32 -4.58 -3.53
C ILE A 137 2.81 -4.26 -3.66
N ASP A 138 3.65 -5.04 -3.01
CA ASP A 138 5.10 -4.81 -2.99
C ASP A 138 5.72 -5.03 -4.38
N LYS A 139 6.94 -4.49 -4.58
CA LYS A 139 7.69 -4.61 -5.84
C LYS A 139 7.72 -6.06 -6.35
N ASP A 140 8.16 -6.98 -5.50
CA ASP A 140 8.36 -8.39 -5.87
C ASP A 140 7.12 -9.27 -5.60
N THR A 141 6.00 -8.68 -5.21
CA THR A 141 4.70 -9.35 -5.17
C THR A 141 4.03 -9.24 -6.53
N SER A 142 3.63 -10.35 -7.11
CA SER A 142 2.86 -10.41 -8.36
C SER A 142 1.35 -10.45 -8.09
N GLY A 143 0.55 -10.23 -9.13
CA GLY A 143 -0.88 -10.47 -9.10
C GLY A 143 -1.74 -9.21 -9.22
N LEU A 144 -2.99 -9.34 -8.84
CA LEU A 144 -4.07 -8.42 -9.17
C LEU A 144 -4.06 -7.14 -8.35
N LEU A 145 -4.24 -6.03 -9.06
CA LEU A 145 -4.55 -4.70 -8.50
C LEU A 145 -5.76 -4.10 -9.22
N MET A 146 -6.57 -3.33 -8.49
CA MET A 146 -7.60 -2.47 -9.05
C MET A 146 -7.11 -1.03 -9.10
N VAL A 147 -7.48 -0.34 -10.18
CA VAL A 147 -7.12 1.05 -10.48
C VAL A 147 -8.37 1.83 -10.85
N ALA A 148 -8.56 3.01 -10.29
CA ALA A 148 -9.71 3.86 -10.55
C ALA A 148 -9.44 4.75 -11.78
N LYS A 149 -10.37 4.78 -12.74
CA LYS A 149 -10.27 5.64 -13.94
C LYS A 149 -10.85 7.04 -13.73
N ASN A 150 -11.69 7.22 -12.71
CA ASN A 150 -12.30 8.52 -12.37
C ASN A 150 -12.49 8.66 -10.87
N ASP A 151 -12.85 9.86 -10.43
CA ASP A 151 -12.94 10.19 -9.00
C ASP A 151 -14.08 9.45 -8.29
N LEU A 152 -15.22 9.22 -8.96
CA LEU A 152 -16.31 8.41 -8.43
C LEU A 152 -15.84 6.98 -8.11
N ALA A 153 -15.15 6.35 -9.04
CA ALA A 153 -14.58 5.02 -8.83
C ALA A 153 -13.53 5.01 -7.71
N HIS A 154 -12.70 6.06 -7.65
CA HIS A 154 -11.70 6.20 -6.61
C HIS A 154 -12.31 6.24 -5.22
N GLU A 155 -13.27 7.12 -4.99
CA GLU A 155 -13.97 7.24 -3.72
C GLU A 155 -14.66 5.94 -3.32
N SER A 156 -15.40 5.32 -4.28
CA SER A 156 -16.07 4.04 -4.03
C SER A 156 -15.10 2.94 -3.61
N LEU A 157 -14.01 2.73 -4.37
CA LEU A 157 -13.05 1.67 -4.07
C LEU A 157 -12.28 1.92 -2.76
N VAL A 158 -11.95 3.17 -2.45
CA VAL A 158 -11.33 3.53 -1.16
C VAL A 158 -12.29 3.23 0.00
N ASN A 159 -13.57 3.58 -0.12
CA ASN A 159 -14.57 3.30 0.91
C ASN A 159 -14.71 1.78 1.13
N GLN A 160 -14.78 0.98 0.07
CA GLN A 160 -14.83 -0.47 0.18
C GLN A 160 -13.60 -1.07 0.87
N LEU A 161 -12.41 -0.51 0.63
CA LEU A 161 -11.18 -0.91 1.35
C LEU A 161 -11.25 -0.55 2.84
N VAL A 162 -11.79 0.62 3.19
CA VAL A 162 -11.99 1.05 4.59
C VAL A 162 -13.01 0.17 5.30
N GLU A 163 -14.12 -0.16 4.63
CA GLU A 163 -15.20 -1.02 5.13
C GLU A 163 -14.83 -2.51 5.12
N LYS A 164 -13.67 -2.86 4.53
CA LYS A 164 -13.14 -4.23 4.42
C LYS A 164 -14.02 -5.17 3.59
N THR A 165 -14.79 -4.65 2.65
CA THR A 165 -15.64 -5.42 1.75
C THR A 165 -14.90 -5.96 0.53
N VAL A 166 -13.72 -5.42 0.22
CA VAL A 166 -12.86 -5.90 -0.88
C VAL A 166 -12.28 -7.27 -0.53
N THR A 167 -12.52 -8.24 -1.39
CA THR A 167 -11.89 -9.57 -1.30
C THR A 167 -10.47 -9.49 -1.84
N ARG A 168 -9.49 -9.85 -1.00
CA ARG A 168 -8.06 -9.93 -1.37
C ARG A 168 -7.50 -11.23 -0.85
N ARG A 169 -7.24 -12.19 -1.77
CA ARG A 169 -6.63 -13.47 -1.44
C ARG A 169 -5.30 -13.60 -2.14
N TYR A 170 -4.31 -14.00 -1.38
CA TYR A 170 -2.94 -14.17 -1.81
C TYR A 170 -2.54 -15.64 -1.66
N ILE A 171 -1.73 -16.13 -2.58
CA ILE A 171 -1.04 -17.40 -2.44
C ILE A 171 0.40 -17.10 -2.03
N ALA A 172 0.87 -17.78 -0.99
CA ALA A 172 2.23 -17.62 -0.48
C ALA A 172 2.88 -18.97 -0.22
N LEU A 173 4.18 -19.06 -0.50
CA LEU A 173 5.01 -20.17 -0.07
C LEU A 173 5.84 -19.71 1.12
N VAL A 174 5.79 -20.46 2.22
CA VAL A 174 6.50 -20.12 3.46
C VAL A 174 7.48 -21.22 3.85
N HIS A 175 8.57 -20.84 4.52
CA HIS A 175 9.50 -21.78 5.14
C HIS A 175 8.85 -22.47 6.32
N GLY A 176 9.15 -23.77 6.49
CA GLY A 176 8.65 -24.59 7.57
C GLY A 176 7.29 -25.24 7.30
N VAL A 177 6.96 -26.22 8.11
CA VAL A 177 5.70 -26.97 8.02
C VAL A 177 4.74 -26.48 9.10
N ILE A 178 3.71 -25.74 8.68
CA ILE A 178 2.68 -25.22 9.59
C ILE A 178 1.81 -26.39 10.05
N PRO A 179 1.69 -26.65 11.38
CA PRO A 179 0.96 -27.82 11.89
C PRO A 179 -0.57 -27.66 11.79
N HIS A 180 -1.09 -26.45 11.86
CA HIS A 180 -2.52 -26.15 11.84
C HIS A 180 -3.00 -25.85 10.42
N ASP A 181 -4.23 -26.24 10.07
CA ASP A 181 -4.77 -26.05 8.72
C ASP A 181 -5.19 -24.62 8.42
N ASN A 182 -5.43 -23.81 9.42
CA ASN A 182 -5.77 -22.40 9.30
C ASN A 182 -5.38 -21.62 10.56
N GLY A 183 -5.36 -20.31 10.45
CA GLY A 183 -5.08 -19.43 11.57
C GLY A 183 -5.36 -17.97 11.25
N THR A 184 -5.43 -17.15 12.30
CA THR A 184 -5.57 -15.70 12.22
C THR A 184 -4.42 -15.06 12.97
N ILE A 185 -3.75 -14.11 12.31
CA ILE A 185 -2.71 -13.29 12.92
C ILE A 185 -3.29 -11.89 13.10
N ASP A 186 -3.62 -11.55 14.34
CA ASP A 186 -4.07 -10.23 14.76
C ASP A 186 -2.94 -9.58 15.57
N ALA A 187 -2.09 -8.82 14.88
CA ALA A 187 -0.91 -8.24 15.48
C ALA A 187 -0.58 -6.88 14.83
N PRO A 188 -0.41 -5.80 15.63
CA PRO A 188 -0.19 -4.47 15.09
C PRO A 188 1.17 -4.33 14.41
N ILE A 189 1.18 -3.65 13.26
CA ILE A 189 2.38 -3.45 12.44
C ILE A 189 2.82 -1.99 12.47
N GLY A 190 4.09 -1.77 12.73
CA GLY A 190 4.74 -0.47 12.68
C GLY A 190 6.11 -0.52 12.03
N ARG A 191 6.75 0.64 11.91
CA ARG A 191 8.11 0.74 11.39
C ARG A 191 9.10 0.11 12.38
N ASP A 192 10.02 -0.71 11.89
CA ASP A 192 11.07 -1.30 12.71
C ASP A 192 11.96 -0.18 13.27
N PRO A 193 12.14 -0.07 14.60
CA PRO A 193 12.96 0.97 15.21
C PRO A 193 14.48 0.83 14.90
N LYS A 194 14.92 -0.38 14.55
CA LYS A 194 16.33 -0.69 14.25
C LYS A 194 16.65 -0.59 12.75
N ASP A 195 15.69 -0.87 11.90
CA ASP A 195 15.84 -0.80 10.44
C ASP A 195 14.62 -0.13 9.81
N ARG A 196 14.72 1.17 9.57
CA ARG A 196 13.61 1.99 9.04
C ARG A 196 13.11 1.56 7.65
N LYS A 197 13.82 0.68 6.94
CA LYS A 197 13.36 0.09 5.68
C LYS A 197 12.41 -1.08 5.89
N LYS A 198 12.34 -1.61 7.11
CA LYS A 198 11.51 -2.74 7.49
C LYS A 198 10.28 -2.33 8.30
N MET A 199 9.31 -3.21 8.28
CA MET A 199 8.15 -3.20 9.17
C MET A 199 8.28 -4.34 10.17
N THR A 200 7.63 -4.22 11.31
CA THR A 200 7.64 -5.26 12.34
C THR A 200 6.33 -5.27 13.12
N VAL A 201 6.02 -6.37 13.78
CA VAL A 201 4.97 -6.39 14.81
C VAL A 201 5.51 -5.65 16.03
N ILE A 202 4.80 -4.60 16.43
CA ILE A 202 5.22 -3.72 17.54
C ILE A 202 4.02 -3.10 18.22
N GLU A 203 4.09 -2.98 19.55
CA GLU A 203 3.11 -2.25 20.35
C GLU A 203 2.98 -0.79 19.88
N GLY A 204 1.76 -0.27 19.78
CA GLY A 204 1.49 1.05 19.21
C GLY A 204 1.53 1.10 17.68
N GLY A 205 1.77 -0.02 17.01
CA GLY A 205 1.63 -0.16 15.57
C GLY A 205 0.17 -0.04 15.10
N LYS A 206 -0.04 0.02 13.79
CA LYS A 206 -1.38 0.05 13.20
C LYS A 206 -1.99 -1.35 13.24
N HIS A 207 -3.24 -1.45 13.68
CA HIS A 207 -4.03 -2.69 13.65
C HIS A 207 -3.92 -3.40 12.31
N ALA A 208 -3.61 -4.70 12.33
CA ALA A 208 -3.41 -5.52 11.16
C ALA A 208 -3.88 -6.95 11.41
N VAL A 209 -4.70 -7.49 10.49
CA VAL A 209 -5.25 -8.84 10.57
C VAL A 209 -5.05 -9.57 9.27
N THR A 210 -4.43 -10.74 9.35
CA THR A 210 -4.21 -11.69 8.25
C THR A 210 -4.78 -13.05 8.65
N ASN A 211 -5.73 -13.55 7.87
CA ASN A 211 -6.22 -14.92 7.98
C ASN A 211 -5.46 -15.79 6.98
N PHE A 212 -5.06 -17.00 7.36
CA PHE A 212 -4.44 -17.94 6.44
C PHE A 212 -5.09 -19.33 6.50
N LYS A 213 -5.00 -20.04 5.39
CA LYS A 213 -5.40 -21.43 5.22
C LYS A 213 -4.26 -22.20 4.56
N VAL A 214 -3.88 -23.35 5.10
CA VAL A 214 -2.91 -24.23 4.48
C VAL A 214 -3.54 -24.92 3.27
N LEU A 215 -2.89 -24.82 2.13
CA LEU A 215 -3.29 -25.49 0.90
C LEU A 215 -2.52 -26.80 0.72
N ARG A 216 -1.21 -26.78 1.00
CA ARG A 216 -0.34 -27.93 0.83
C ARG A 216 0.88 -27.85 1.74
N ARG A 217 1.34 -28.98 2.24
CA ARG A 217 2.58 -29.12 3.00
C ARG A 217 3.61 -29.88 2.19
N PHE A 218 4.83 -29.38 2.16
CA PHE A 218 6.02 -30.02 1.62
C PHE A 218 6.96 -30.39 2.78
N LYS A 219 8.10 -31.01 2.47
CA LYS A 219 9.07 -31.40 3.49
C LYS A 219 9.54 -30.25 4.39
N ASP A 220 9.87 -29.09 3.79
CA ASP A 220 10.45 -27.94 4.49
C ASP A 220 9.67 -26.64 4.22
N PHE A 221 8.52 -26.70 3.54
CA PHE A 221 7.71 -25.56 3.14
C PHE A 221 6.22 -25.81 3.31
N THR A 222 5.46 -24.74 3.35
CA THR A 222 3.99 -24.81 3.33
C THR A 222 3.45 -23.80 2.30
N LEU A 223 2.57 -24.25 1.43
CA LEU A 223 1.77 -23.37 0.55
C LEU A 223 0.50 -22.97 1.29
N ILE A 224 0.25 -21.67 1.35
CA ILE A 224 -0.89 -21.11 2.06
C ILE A 224 -1.68 -20.13 1.19
N GLU A 225 -2.97 -20.00 1.45
CA GLU A 225 -3.79 -18.88 1.02
C GLU A 225 -3.91 -17.90 2.19
N CYS A 226 -3.64 -16.60 1.93
CA CYS A 226 -3.86 -15.52 2.89
C CYS A 226 -5.03 -14.65 2.46
N ARG A 227 -5.94 -14.35 3.40
CA ARG A 227 -7.02 -13.38 3.23
C ARG A 227 -6.76 -12.18 4.12
N LEU A 228 -6.72 -10.99 3.52
CA LEU A 228 -6.45 -9.74 4.24
C LEU A 228 -7.74 -9.06 4.68
N GLU A 229 -7.84 -8.69 5.95
CA GLU A 229 -8.83 -7.72 6.44
C GLU A 229 -8.27 -6.28 6.39
N THR A 230 -6.99 -6.13 6.58
CA THR A 230 -6.25 -4.87 6.51
C THR A 230 -5.15 -4.97 5.46
N GLY A 231 -4.58 -3.84 5.02
CA GLY A 231 -3.53 -3.79 3.99
C GLY A 231 -2.35 -2.93 4.44
N ARG A 232 -1.62 -3.33 5.48
CA ARG A 232 -0.42 -2.61 5.94
C ARG A 232 0.78 -2.96 5.06
N THR A 233 1.73 -2.06 4.99
CA THR A 233 3.00 -2.27 4.28
C THR A 233 3.65 -3.57 4.73
N HIS A 234 4.00 -4.44 3.78
CA HIS A 234 4.62 -5.76 4.02
C HIS A 234 3.82 -6.70 4.94
N GLN A 235 2.50 -6.52 5.08
CA GLN A 235 1.71 -7.16 6.12
C GLN A 235 1.85 -8.69 6.15
N ILE A 236 1.62 -9.39 5.05
CA ILE A 236 1.74 -10.87 5.02
C ILE A 236 3.16 -11.29 5.35
N ARG A 237 4.16 -10.62 4.79
CA ARG A 237 5.58 -10.91 4.99
C ARG A 237 5.98 -10.78 6.46
N VAL A 238 5.55 -9.71 7.11
CA VAL A 238 5.81 -9.43 8.54
C VAL A 238 5.06 -10.41 9.44
N HIS A 239 3.77 -10.64 9.18
CA HIS A 239 2.94 -11.55 9.97
C HIS A 239 3.44 -12.99 9.92
N MET A 240 3.78 -13.49 8.71
CA MET A 240 4.29 -14.84 8.58
C MET A 240 5.66 -15.02 9.24
N LYS A 241 6.54 -14.02 9.15
CA LYS A 241 7.79 -14.02 9.92
C LYS A 241 7.54 -14.01 11.42
N TYR A 242 6.59 -13.20 11.89
CA TYR A 242 6.24 -13.08 13.31
C TYR A 242 5.83 -14.41 13.93
N ILE A 243 5.06 -15.22 13.20
CA ILE A 243 4.68 -16.57 13.67
C ILE A 243 5.71 -17.67 13.36
N GLY A 244 6.89 -17.30 12.82
CA GLY A 244 8.01 -18.24 12.61
C GLY A 244 8.03 -18.92 11.24
N TYR A 245 7.18 -18.52 10.30
CA TYR A 245 7.08 -19.08 8.94
C TYR A 245 7.30 -18.01 7.87
N PRO A 246 8.51 -17.42 7.73
CA PRO A 246 8.76 -16.37 6.76
C PRO A 246 8.55 -16.87 5.33
N LEU A 247 8.21 -15.94 4.42
CA LEU A 247 8.01 -16.29 3.02
C LEU A 247 9.30 -16.76 2.37
N ALA A 248 9.18 -17.77 1.51
CA ALA A 248 10.27 -18.20 0.65
C ALA A 248 10.67 -17.07 -0.30
N GLY A 249 11.95 -16.94 -0.60
CA GLY A 249 12.50 -15.92 -1.48
C GLY A 249 12.51 -14.49 -0.91
N ASP A 250 11.98 -14.25 0.28
CA ASP A 250 11.89 -12.91 0.83
C ASP A 250 13.27 -12.35 1.22
N PRO A 251 13.75 -11.27 0.54
CA PRO A 251 15.09 -10.74 0.76
C PRO A 251 15.24 -9.95 2.07
N GLN A 252 14.11 -9.52 2.68
CA GLN A 252 14.13 -8.68 3.88
C GLN A 252 13.76 -9.45 5.16
N TYR A 253 12.81 -10.38 5.05
CA TYR A 253 12.23 -11.07 6.20
C TYR A 253 12.53 -12.56 6.22
N GLY A 254 12.95 -13.13 5.09
CA GLY A 254 13.30 -14.54 4.96
C GLY A 254 14.73 -14.88 5.40
N PRO A 255 15.06 -16.18 5.47
CA PRO A 255 16.42 -16.61 5.69
C PRO A 255 17.31 -16.30 4.46
N ARG A 256 18.63 -16.17 4.68
CA ARG A 256 19.59 -15.89 3.59
C ARG A 256 19.64 -17.00 2.53
N LYS A 257 19.49 -18.27 2.96
CA LYS A 257 19.38 -19.40 2.05
C LYS A 257 17.90 -19.70 1.85
N THR A 258 17.43 -19.54 0.63
CA THR A 258 16.04 -19.72 0.24
C THR A 258 15.98 -20.19 -1.21
N ILE A 259 14.82 -20.68 -1.64
CA ILE A 259 14.56 -21.00 -3.05
C ILE A 259 14.14 -19.72 -3.80
N GLY A 260 14.48 -19.64 -5.10
CA GLY A 260 13.99 -18.59 -6.01
C GLY A 260 14.25 -17.15 -5.57
N GLY A 261 15.36 -16.89 -4.85
CA GLY A 261 15.66 -15.57 -4.29
C GLY A 261 15.78 -14.44 -5.31
N GLU A 262 16.02 -14.75 -6.56
CA GLU A 262 16.08 -13.82 -7.70
C GLU A 262 14.70 -13.19 -8.05
N HIS A 263 13.60 -13.85 -7.67
CA HIS A 263 12.24 -13.40 -7.92
C HIS A 263 11.63 -12.62 -6.74
N GLY A 264 12.37 -12.51 -5.62
CA GLY A 264 11.85 -11.97 -4.38
C GLY A 264 10.92 -12.95 -3.65
N GLN A 265 10.01 -12.41 -2.82
CA GLN A 265 9.09 -13.22 -2.03
C GLN A 265 8.07 -13.97 -2.90
N PHE A 266 7.90 -15.25 -2.65
CA PHE A 266 6.84 -16.07 -3.25
C PHE A 266 5.48 -15.67 -2.67
N LEU A 267 4.93 -14.59 -3.21
CA LEU A 267 3.66 -13.99 -2.82
C LEU A 267 2.92 -13.48 -4.07
N HIS A 268 1.71 -13.97 -4.25
CA HIS A 268 0.91 -13.67 -5.44
C HIS A 268 -0.51 -13.27 -5.05
N ALA A 269 -0.96 -12.08 -5.46
CA ALA A 269 -2.34 -11.61 -5.29
C ALA A 269 -3.26 -12.32 -6.31
N ALA A 270 -3.75 -13.50 -5.93
CA ALA A 270 -4.41 -14.43 -6.83
C ALA A 270 -5.88 -14.10 -7.11
N ILE A 271 -6.59 -13.53 -6.12
CA ILE A 271 -8.02 -13.20 -6.23
C ILE A 271 -8.26 -11.79 -5.71
N LEU A 272 -9.01 -11.03 -6.49
CA LEU A 272 -9.46 -9.69 -6.18
C LEU A 272 -10.95 -9.56 -6.47
N GLY A 273 -11.75 -9.17 -5.48
CA GLY A 273 -13.18 -8.95 -5.63
C GLY A 273 -13.63 -7.65 -4.98
N PHE A 274 -14.52 -6.94 -5.64
CA PHE A 274 -15.07 -5.66 -5.19
C PHE A 274 -16.43 -5.39 -5.86
N ASP A 275 -17.20 -4.50 -5.28
CA ASP A 275 -18.43 -4.02 -5.89
C ASP A 275 -18.09 -2.96 -6.94
N HIS A 276 -18.63 -3.12 -8.16
CA HIS A 276 -18.39 -2.18 -9.25
C HIS A 276 -18.86 -0.76 -8.87
N PRO A 277 -18.01 0.28 -8.98
CA PRO A 277 -18.31 1.64 -8.48
C PRO A 277 -19.58 2.27 -9.02
N LYS A 278 -20.01 1.91 -10.24
CA LYS A 278 -21.18 2.45 -10.91
C LYS A 278 -22.42 1.59 -10.72
N THR A 279 -22.29 0.28 -10.88
CA THR A 279 -23.45 -0.64 -10.92
C THR A 279 -23.75 -1.26 -9.57
N GLY A 280 -22.77 -1.31 -8.64
CA GLY A 280 -22.87 -2.03 -7.38
C GLY A 280 -22.81 -3.55 -7.52
N GLU A 281 -22.65 -4.09 -8.72
CA GLU A 281 -22.49 -5.52 -8.95
C GLU A 281 -21.14 -6.00 -8.42
N TYR A 282 -21.13 -7.11 -7.68
CA TYR A 282 -19.90 -7.72 -7.21
C TYR A 282 -19.15 -8.36 -8.38
N LEU A 283 -17.91 -7.94 -8.58
CA LEU A 283 -16.98 -8.50 -9.55
C LEU A 283 -15.84 -9.22 -8.83
N GLU A 284 -15.48 -10.40 -9.32
CA GLU A 284 -14.33 -11.15 -8.81
C GLU A 284 -13.45 -11.62 -9.95
N PHE A 285 -12.15 -11.37 -9.81
CA PHE A 285 -11.12 -11.73 -10.78
C PHE A 285 -10.11 -12.67 -10.14
N SER A 286 -9.59 -13.59 -10.93
CA SER A 286 -8.52 -14.50 -10.52
C SER A 286 -7.42 -14.55 -11.58
N THR A 287 -6.19 -14.83 -11.15
CA THR A 287 -5.05 -15.02 -12.03
C THR A 287 -4.25 -16.24 -11.59
N PRO A 288 -3.71 -17.05 -12.53
CA PRO A 288 -2.87 -18.19 -12.19
C PRO A 288 -1.56 -17.73 -11.56
N LEU A 289 -0.88 -18.64 -10.88
CA LEU A 289 0.46 -18.39 -10.38
C LEU A 289 1.42 -18.11 -11.55
N PRO A 290 2.39 -17.20 -11.38
CA PRO A 290 3.42 -17.00 -12.40
C PRO A 290 4.31 -18.25 -12.53
N SER A 291 4.88 -18.45 -13.73
CA SER A 291 5.64 -19.68 -14.07
C SER A 291 6.74 -20.02 -13.07
N TYR A 292 7.52 -19.02 -12.63
CA TYR A 292 8.58 -19.25 -11.62
C TYR A 292 8.04 -19.81 -10.30
N PHE A 293 6.81 -19.43 -9.94
CA PHE A 293 6.18 -19.92 -8.72
C PHE A 293 5.73 -21.39 -8.91
N GLU A 294 5.10 -21.70 -10.04
CA GLU A 294 4.68 -23.07 -10.38
C GLU A 294 5.88 -24.01 -10.48
N GLU A 295 6.97 -23.62 -11.16
CA GLU A 295 8.21 -24.37 -11.26
C GLU A 295 8.83 -24.68 -9.89
N ALA A 296 8.79 -23.70 -8.97
CA ALA A 296 9.25 -23.93 -7.61
C ALA A 296 8.39 -24.97 -6.87
N LEU A 297 7.07 -24.92 -7.02
CA LEU A 297 6.17 -25.91 -6.40
C LEU A 297 6.40 -27.31 -6.97
N GLU A 298 6.55 -27.46 -8.30
CA GLU A 298 6.88 -28.74 -8.95
C GLU A 298 8.21 -29.30 -8.45
N SER A 299 9.22 -28.43 -8.29
CA SER A 299 10.52 -28.85 -7.75
C SER A 299 10.42 -29.39 -6.32
N LEU A 300 9.56 -28.80 -5.49
CA LEU A 300 9.33 -29.26 -4.11
C LEU A 300 8.57 -30.59 -4.06
N GLU A 301 7.68 -30.86 -5.03
CA GLU A 301 6.99 -32.15 -5.15
C GLU A 301 7.93 -33.30 -5.48
N ASN A 302 8.90 -33.05 -6.36
CA ASN A 302 9.87 -34.05 -6.79
C ASN A 302 10.94 -34.36 -5.73
N LEU A 303 11.06 -33.55 -4.67
CA LEU A 303 12.01 -33.78 -3.57
C LEU A 303 11.40 -34.48 -2.33
N GLY A 304 10.12 -34.71 -2.32
CA GLY A 304 9.37 -35.39 -1.24
C GLY A 304 8.97 -36.77 -1.63
#